data_bf7c93d3b00cc13bf555159967760c1b
#
_entry.id   bf7c93d3b00cc13bf555159967760c1b
#
_cell.length_a   1.000
_cell.length_b   1.000
_cell.length_c   1.000
_cell.angle_alpha   90.00
_cell.angle_beta   90.00
_cell.angle_gamma   90.00
#
_symmetry.space_group_name_H-M   'P 1'
#
loop_
_entity.id
_entity.type
_entity.pdbx_description
1 polymer ?
#
loop_
_entity_poly.entity_id
_entity_poly.type
_entity_poly.pdbx_seq_one_letter_code
_entity_poly.pdbx_strand_id
1 'polypeptide(L)'
;SVAARPTLRRAAMIGNFPPRKCGIATFTRDSFASLRNAMPKTAWSLIAMEDRSGGHVYPKPVTHVVPQDDIEAYERVADDLNLSGVETVFVQHEFGIYGGESGSHLLVLLRRLRMPVIVTLHTVLEKPSAAQKKVMDEIISIASAIIVMSEMGADILDRVHGAGPKKVHVIPHGAPERPFASTEPFKAPLGLAGHKVIMTFGLLSPNKGIETIIKGL
;
A
#
# COMPACT_ATOMS: atom_id res chain seq x y z
N SER A 1 14.13 -17.09 29.11
CA SER A 1 12.83 -16.41 29.12
C SER A 1 12.68 -15.66 27.81
N VAL A 2 11.74 -16.10 26.98
CA VAL A 2 11.35 -15.33 25.79
C VAL A 2 10.71 -14.04 26.31
N ALA A 3 11.38 -12.91 26.13
CA ALA A 3 10.80 -11.62 26.49
C ALA A 3 9.44 -11.49 25.78
N ALA A 4 8.39 -11.21 26.55
CA ALA A 4 7.06 -11.00 26.00
C ALA A 4 7.16 -9.90 24.92
N ARG A 5 6.81 -10.22 23.66
CA ARG A 5 6.78 -9.21 22.61
C ARG A 5 5.82 -8.11 23.04
N PRO A 6 6.23 -6.83 22.94
CA PRO A 6 5.35 -5.74 23.30
C PRO A 6 4.06 -5.86 22.47
N THR A 7 2.91 -5.94 23.17
CA THR A 7 1.62 -6.02 22.49
C THR A 7 1.20 -4.63 22.06
N LEU A 8 1.08 -4.42 20.75
CA LEU A 8 0.54 -3.20 20.17
C LEU A 8 -0.95 -3.08 20.53
N ARG A 9 -1.33 -2.04 21.27
CA ARG A 9 -2.71 -1.84 21.73
C ARG A 9 -3.57 -1.12 20.70
N ARG A 10 -3.01 -0.11 20.03
CA ARG A 10 -3.69 0.70 19.01
C ARG A 10 -2.79 0.91 17.82
N ALA A 11 -3.30 0.67 16.63
CA ALA A 11 -2.60 0.91 15.37
C ALA A 11 -3.51 1.57 14.34
N ALA A 12 -2.91 2.26 13.39
CA ALA A 12 -3.62 2.79 12.24
C ALA A 12 -3.00 2.29 10.93
N MET A 13 -3.82 2.19 9.88
CA MET A 13 -3.37 1.91 8.53
C MET A 13 -3.94 2.95 7.58
N ILE A 14 -3.09 3.47 6.69
CA ILE A 14 -3.43 4.51 5.71
C ILE A 14 -3.15 3.98 4.30
N GLY A 15 -4.09 4.14 3.40
CA GLY A 15 -3.95 3.77 1.99
C GLY A 15 -5.28 3.79 1.25
N ASN A 16 -5.27 3.42 -0.03
CA ASN A 16 -6.51 3.19 -0.74
C ASN A 16 -7.24 1.98 -0.14
N PHE A 17 -8.57 2.02 -0.17
CA PHE A 17 -9.40 0.91 0.32
C PHE A 17 -10.63 0.69 -0.56
N PRO A 18 -11.17 -0.56 -0.68
CA PRO A 18 -12.43 -0.77 -1.39
C PRO A 18 -13.57 0.09 -0.79
N PRO A 19 -14.47 0.63 -1.63
CA PRO A 19 -14.80 0.19 -2.99
C PRO A 19 -13.94 0.79 -4.11
N ARG A 20 -12.91 1.61 -3.81
CA ARG A 20 -11.98 2.10 -4.82
C ARG A 20 -11.33 0.91 -5.56
N LYS A 21 -11.46 0.88 -6.89
CA LYS A 21 -10.98 -0.23 -7.73
C LYS A 21 -9.52 -0.01 -8.13
N CYS A 22 -8.59 -0.43 -7.30
CA CYS A 22 -7.16 -0.43 -7.63
C CYS A 22 -6.41 -1.53 -6.85
N GLY A 23 -5.22 -1.91 -7.32
CA GLY A 23 -4.38 -2.93 -6.69
C GLY A 23 -4.01 -2.57 -5.24
N ILE A 24 -3.69 -1.30 -4.98
CA ILE A 24 -3.36 -0.83 -3.63
C ILE A 24 -4.54 -0.99 -2.66
N ALA A 25 -5.78 -0.72 -3.11
CA ALA A 25 -6.96 -0.90 -2.27
C ALA A 25 -7.14 -2.38 -1.86
N THR A 26 -6.92 -3.31 -2.78
CA THR A 26 -6.96 -4.75 -2.49
C THR A 26 -5.85 -5.14 -1.53
N PHE A 27 -4.62 -4.70 -1.79
CA PHE A 27 -3.47 -4.97 -0.92
C PHE A 27 -3.68 -4.42 0.49
N THR A 28 -4.18 -3.19 0.63
CA THR A 28 -4.47 -2.57 1.93
C THR A 28 -5.50 -3.39 2.70
N ARG A 29 -6.61 -3.79 2.04
CA ARG A 29 -7.64 -4.64 2.64
C ARG A 29 -7.07 -5.97 3.14
N ASP A 30 -6.29 -6.65 2.31
CA ASP A 30 -5.77 -7.98 2.61
C ASP A 30 -4.70 -7.91 3.72
N SER A 31 -3.81 -6.92 3.66
CA SER A 31 -2.83 -6.65 4.72
C SER A 31 -3.49 -6.29 6.04
N PHE A 32 -4.51 -5.43 6.00
CA PHE A 32 -5.28 -5.05 7.18
C PHE A 32 -5.98 -6.26 7.82
N ALA A 33 -6.62 -7.11 7.01
CA ALA A 33 -7.25 -8.32 7.50
C ALA A 33 -6.24 -9.29 8.14
N SER A 34 -5.08 -9.49 7.50
CA SER A 34 -4.01 -10.35 8.00
C SER A 34 -3.42 -9.84 9.31
N LEU A 35 -3.17 -8.53 9.42
CA LEU A 35 -2.65 -7.92 10.65
C LEU A 35 -3.68 -7.98 11.79
N ARG A 36 -4.95 -7.76 11.52
CA ARG A 36 -6.01 -7.93 12.52
C ARG A 36 -6.09 -9.36 13.04
N ASN A 37 -5.97 -10.34 12.16
CA ASN A 37 -5.97 -11.76 12.56
C ASN A 37 -4.73 -12.10 13.37
N ALA A 38 -3.56 -11.58 13.02
CA ALA A 38 -2.31 -11.80 13.76
C ALA A 38 -2.27 -11.07 15.11
N MET A 39 -2.97 -9.93 15.22
CA MET A 39 -3.01 -9.08 16.41
C MET A 39 -4.46 -8.79 16.85
N PRO A 40 -5.21 -9.82 17.32
CA PRO A 40 -6.65 -9.70 17.57
C PRO A 40 -7.00 -8.77 18.76
N LYS A 41 -6.02 -8.45 19.61
CA LYS A 41 -6.20 -7.54 20.75
C LYS A 41 -5.89 -6.08 20.41
N THR A 42 -5.36 -5.80 19.20
CA THR A 42 -5.04 -4.45 18.75
C THR A 42 -6.31 -3.77 18.24
N ALA A 43 -6.59 -2.59 18.74
CA ALA A 43 -7.63 -1.71 18.17
C ALA A 43 -7.08 -1.01 16.93
N TRP A 44 -7.78 -1.14 15.81
CA TRP A 44 -7.34 -0.63 14.53
C TRP A 44 -8.18 0.53 14.04
N SER A 45 -7.51 1.56 13.52
CA SER A 45 -8.10 2.63 12.70
C SER A 45 -7.67 2.45 11.25
N LEU A 46 -8.59 2.57 10.31
CA LEU A 46 -8.30 2.51 8.88
C LEU A 46 -8.66 3.83 8.22
N ILE A 47 -7.68 4.44 7.60
CA ILE A 47 -7.79 5.73 6.91
C ILE A 47 -7.75 5.46 5.41
N ALA A 48 -8.86 5.75 4.72
CA ALA A 48 -9.00 5.56 3.28
C ALA A 48 -8.67 6.84 2.52
N MET A 49 -7.82 6.74 1.50
CA MET A 49 -7.58 7.83 0.56
C MET A 49 -8.70 7.88 -0.49
N GLU A 50 -9.21 9.08 -0.77
CA GLU A 50 -10.33 9.32 -1.68
C GLU A 50 -9.90 10.22 -2.85
N ASP A 51 -10.17 9.76 -4.09
CA ASP A 51 -9.86 10.50 -5.33
C ASP A 51 -11.09 10.97 -6.09
N ARG A 52 -12.28 10.56 -5.65
CA ARG A 52 -13.53 10.82 -6.35
C ARG A 52 -14.22 12.05 -5.80
N SER A 53 -14.62 12.96 -6.68
CA SER A 53 -15.57 14.03 -6.33
C SER A 53 -16.92 13.42 -5.89
N GLY A 54 -17.39 13.79 -4.71
CA GLY A 54 -18.58 13.19 -4.08
C GLY A 54 -18.31 11.94 -3.26
N GLY A 55 -17.09 11.41 -3.28
CA GLY A 55 -16.60 10.33 -2.43
C GLY A 55 -17.20 8.95 -2.73
N HIS A 56 -16.65 7.95 -2.07
CA HIS A 56 -17.19 6.60 -2.01
C HIS A 56 -17.88 6.37 -0.66
N VAL A 57 -18.85 5.45 -0.64
CA VAL A 57 -19.40 4.95 0.63
C VAL A 57 -18.49 3.83 1.12
N TYR A 58 -17.63 4.15 2.08
CA TYR A 58 -16.71 3.17 2.64
C TYR A 58 -17.39 2.30 3.70
N PRO A 59 -17.15 0.97 3.67
CA PRO A 59 -17.64 0.08 4.71
C PRO A 59 -16.83 0.22 6.00
N LYS A 60 -17.35 -0.26 7.12
CA LYS A 60 -16.50 -0.57 8.27
C LYS A 60 -15.42 -1.58 7.83
N PRO A 61 -14.18 -1.45 8.23
CA PRO A 61 -13.67 -0.71 9.40
C PRO A 61 -13.06 0.67 9.09
N VAL A 62 -13.35 1.31 7.96
CA VAL A 62 -12.83 2.66 7.65
C VAL A 62 -13.34 3.65 8.70
N THR A 63 -12.42 4.33 9.36
CA THR A 63 -12.70 5.31 10.41
C THR A 63 -12.59 6.75 9.92
N HIS A 64 -11.73 7.01 8.93
CA HIS A 64 -11.50 8.32 8.34
C HIS A 64 -11.38 8.19 6.82
N VAL A 65 -11.81 9.23 6.13
CA VAL A 65 -11.65 9.36 4.68
C VAL A 65 -10.90 10.66 4.41
N VAL A 66 -9.82 10.58 3.64
CA VAL A 66 -8.98 11.73 3.29
C VAL A 66 -9.09 11.97 1.79
N PRO A 67 -9.76 13.04 1.34
CA PRO A 67 -9.68 13.49 -0.03
C PRO A 67 -8.22 13.79 -0.37
N GLN A 68 -7.69 13.19 -1.44
CA GLN A 68 -6.26 13.25 -1.73
C GLN A 68 -5.74 14.68 -1.94
N ASP A 69 -6.57 15.60 -2.42
CA ASP A 69 -6.20 16.98 -2.71
C ASP A 69 -6.55 17.98 -1.60
N ASP A 70 -7.15 17.52 -0.48
CA ASP A 70 -7.49 18.35 0.69
C ASP A 70 -6.38 18.28 1.75
N ILE A 71 -5.44 19.24 1.70
CA ILE A 71 -4.30 19.30 2.65
C ILE A 71 -4.77 19.36 4.10
N GLU A 72 -5.85 20.08 4.40
CA GLU A 72 -6.38 20.20 5.77
C GLU A 72 -6.89 18.84 6.29
N ALA A 73 -7.39 17.97 5.41
CA ALA A 73 -7.80 16.63 5.81
C ALA A 73 -6.62 15.78 6.29
N TYR A 74 -5.43 15.93 5.68
CA TYR A 74 -4.22 15.26 6.17
C TYR A 74 -3.81 15.77 7.54
N GLU A 75 -3.92 17.08 7.78
CA GLU A 75 -3.62 17.68 9.08
C GLU A 75 -4.58 17.20 10.17
N ARG A 76 -5.91 17.27 9.89
CA ARG A 76 -6.94 16.79 10.82
C ARG A 76 -6.72 15.33 11.21
N VAL A 77 -6.48 14.45 10.25
CA VAL A 77 -6.25 13.02 10.53
C VAL A 77 -4.98 12.80 11.35
N ALA A 78 -3.90 13.53 11.08
CA ALA A 78 -2.69 13.43 11.88
C ALA A 78 -2.94 13.83 13.34
N ASP A 79 -3.68 14.91 13.57
CA ASP A 79 -4.04 15.39 14.91
C ASP A 79 -4.95 14.38 15.63
N ASP A 80 -5.95 13.82 14.94
CA ASP A 80 -6.83 12.78 15.50
C ASP A 80 -6.04 11.53 15.89
N LEU A 81 -5.09 11.08 15.05
CA LEU A 81 -4.23 9.94 15.35
C LEU A 81 -3.33 10.21 16.57
N ASN A 82 -2.78 11.40 16.68
CA ASN A 82 -1.97 11.81 17.84
C ASN A 82 -2.76 11.83 19.15
N LEU A 83 -4.04 12.19 19.10
CA LEU A 83 -4.93 12.24 20.26
C LEU A 83 -5.55 10.87 20.62
N SER A 84 -5.67 9.96 19.65
CA SER A 84 -6.35 8.67 19.83
C SER A 84 -5.53 7.60 20.57
N GLY A 85 -4.25 7.88 20.87
CA GLY A 85 -3.33 6.94 21.51
C GLY A 85 -2.89 5.82 20.56
N VAL A 86 -2.87 6.06 19.26
CA VAL A 86 -2.26 5.17 18.26
C VAL A 86 -0.77 5.09 18.52
N GLU A 87 -0.25 3.87 18.58
CA GLU A 87 1.16 3.59 18.91
C GLU A 87 2.02 3.38 17.66
N THR A 88 1.40 3.08 16.51
CA THR A 88 2.10 2.88 15.23
C THR A 88 1.15 3.13 14.07
N VAL A 89 1.67 3.75 13.01
CA VAL A 89 0.94 3.97 11.76
C VAL A 89 1.60 3.18 10.64
N PHE A 90 0.81 2.39 9.92
CA PHE A 90 1.20 1.68 8.69
C PHE A 90 0.71 2.47 7.48
N VAL A 91 1.61 2.81 6.57
CA VAL A 91 1.30 3.59 5.36
C VAL A 91 1.54 2.73 4.12
N GLN A 92 0.54 2.65 3.26
CA GLN A 92 0.69 2.07 1.92
C GLN A 92 1.05 3.20 0.95
N HIS A 93 2.28 3.22 0.46
CA HIS A 93 2.76 4.30 -0.38
C HIS A 93 2.79 3.93 -1.87
N GLU A 94 2.15 4.77 -2.65
CA GLU A 94 2.29 4.89 -4.10
C GLU A 94 2.16 6.38 -4.45
N PHE A 95 2.99 6.90 -5.35
CA PHE A 95 3.01 8.34 -5.68
C PHE A 95 1.66 8.90 -6.11
N GLY A 96 0.87 8.10 -6.83
CA GLY A 96 -0.40 8.54 -7.43
C GLY A 96 -1.63 8.42 -6.52
N ILE A 97 -1.50 7.99 -5.25
CA ILE A 97 -2.67 7.88 -4.35
C ILE A 97 -2.78 9.03 -3.35
N TYR A 98 -1.80 9.88 -3.29
CA TYR A 98 -1.76 11.09 -2.48
C TYR A 98 -1.71 12.33 -3.37
N GLY A 99 -2.32 13.42 -2.92
CA GLY A 99 -2.34 14.67 -3.66
C GLY A 99 -1.01 15.41 -3.67
N GLY A 100 -0.96 16.48 -4.43
CA GLY A 100 0.23 17.29 -4.64
C GLY A 100 1.22 16.66 -5.62
N GLU A 101 2.28 17.38 -5.93
CA GLU A 101 3.31 16.90 -6.84
C GLU A 101 3.98 15.65 -6.25
N SER A 102 3.92 14.54 -7.00
CA SER A 102 4.48 13.25 -6.59
C SER A 102 3.96 12.74 -5.24
N GLY A 103 2.71 13.06 -4.87
CA GLY A 103 2.11 12.61 -3.61
C GLY A 103 2.59 13.38 -2.38
N SER A 104 3.12 14.59 -2.54
CA SER A 104 3.74 15.38 -1.48
C SER A 104 2.81 15.75 -0.33
N HIS A 105 1.48 15.72 -0.50
CA HIS A 105 0.52 15.98 0.58
C HIS A 105 0.64 14.95 1.72
N LEU A 106 1.08 13.72 1.43
CA LEU A 106 1.37 12.73 2.47
C LEU A 106 2.39 13.26 3.51
N LEU A 107 3.37 14.06 3.07
CA LEU A 107 4.40 14.60 3.97
C LEU A 107 3.81 15.53 5.03
N VAL A 108 2.70 16.22 4.73
CA VAL A 108 1.99 17.08 5.71
C VAL A 108 1.51 16.25 6.89
N LEU A 109 0.92 15.08 6.61
CA LEU A 109 0.49 14.14 7.65
C LEU A 109 1.70 13.54 8.38
N LEU A 110 2.69 13.01 7.65
CA LEU A 110 3.82 12.30 8.25
C LEU A 110 4.64 13.18 9.21
N ARG A 111 4.86 14.46 8.87
CA ARG A 111 5.58 15.43 9.72
C ARG A 111 4.88 15.70 11.04
N ARG A 112 3.55 15.58 11.09
CA ARG A 112 2.74 15.83 12.29
C ARG A 112 2.63 14.61 13.21
N LEU A 113 2.80 13.39 12.68
CA LEU A 113 2.69 12.16 13.47
C LEU A 113 3.78 12.09 14.55
N ARG A 114 3.39 11.70 15.76
CA ARG A 114 4.27 11.60 16.94
C ARG A 114 4.65 10.17 17.30
N MET A 115 4.13 9.18 16.57
CA MET A 115 4.40 7.76 16.78
C MET A 115 5.22 7.19 15.62
N PRO A 116 5.84 6.01 15.79
CA PRO A 116 6.53 5.31 14.71
C PRO A 116 5.65 5.09 13.47
N VAL A 117 6.23 5.30 12.30
CA VAL A 117 5.60 5.08 10.99
C VAL A 117 6.32 3.98 10.26
N ILE A 118 5.56 3.00 9.78
CA ILE A 118 6.04 1.90 8.93
C ILE A 118 5.46 2.14 7.53
N VAL A 119 6.31 2.27 6.52
CA VAL A 119 5.87 2.55 5.15
C VAL A 119 6.13 1.36 4.26
N THR A 120 5.08 0.85 3.61
CA THR A 120 5.20 -0.14 2.52
C THR A 120 5.25 0.60 1.19
N LEU A 121 6.33 0.44 0.45
CA LEU A 121 6.53 1.06 -0.86
C LEU A 121 6.07 0.11 -1.96
N HIS A 122 5.06 0.53 -2.75
CA HIS A 122 4.56 -0.23 -3.88
C HIS A 122 5.31 0.05 -5.17
N THR A 123 5.96 1.21 -5.26
CA THR A 123 6.83 1.60 -6.36
C THR A 123 8.14 2.15 -5.80
N VAL A 124 9.25 1.61 -6.29
CA VAL A 124 10.61 2.10 -6.06
C VAL A 124 11.23 2.37 -7.43
N LEU A 125 11.62 3.62 -7.68
CA LEU A 125 12.08 4.06 -9.00
C LEU A 125 13.60 4.12 -9.06
N GLU A 126 14.19 3.51 -10.08
CA GLU A 126 15.63 3.58 -10.34
C GLU A 126 16.05 4.97 -10.86
N LYS A 127 15.14 5.63 -11.57
CA LYS A 127 15.35 6.97 -12.13
C LYS A 127 14.17 7.88 -11.77
N PRO A 128 14.04 8.26 -10.49
CA PRO A 128 12.98 9.17 -10.07
C PRO A 128 13.17 10.57 -10.65
N SER A 129 12.08 11.30 -10.88
CA SER A 129 12.15 12.74 -11.10
C SER A 129 12.68 13.45 -9.84
N ALA A 130 13.08 14.71 -9.95
CA ALA A 130 13.53 15.50 -8.81
C ALA A 130 12.46 15.59 -7.72
N ALA A 131 11.18 15.75 -8.09
CA ALA A 131 10.06 15.79 -7.17
C ALA A 131 9.83 14.44 -6.48
N GLN A 132 9.84 13.34 -7.26
CA GLN A 132 9.71 11.99 -6.70
C GLN A 132 10.85 11.66 -5.74
N LYS A 133 12.09 12.01 -6.12
CA LYS A 133 13.25 11.79 -5.25
C LYS A 133 13.11 12.55 -3.94
N LYS A 134 12.75 13.83 -4.01
CA LYS A 134 12.58 14.66 -2.80
C LYS A 134 11.51 14.10 -1.86
N VAL A 135 10.36 13.69 -2.38
CA VAL A 135 9.28 13.10 -1.57
C VAL A 135 9.73 11.78 -0.95
N MET A 136 10.37 10.91 -1.73
CA MET A 136 10.84 9.61 -1.24
C MET A 136 11.94 9.77 -0.18
N ASP A 137 12.92 10.64 -0.39
CA ASP A 137 14.00 10.91 0.57
C ASP A 137 13.42 11.36 1.93
N GLU A 138 12.37 12.18 1.90
CA GLU A 138 11.73 12.64 3.12
C GLU A 138 10.89 11.56 3.79
N ILE A 139 10.13 10.76 3.03
CA ILE A 139 9.43 9.57 3.56
C ILE A 139 10.43 8.64 4.26
N ILE A 140 11.56 8.35 3.60
CA ILE A 140 12.63 7.52 4.17
C ILE A 140 13.18 8.13 5.45
N SER A 141 13.38 9.45 5.50
CA SER A 141 13.87 10.13 6.71
C SER A 141 12.90 9.96 7.89
N ILE A 142 11.60 10.16 7.67
CA ILE A 142 10.57 10.14 8.72
C ILE A 142 10.23 8.70 9.15
N ALA A 143 10.15 7.75 8.22
CA ALA A 143 9.75 6.37 8.51
C ALA A 143 10.68 5.71 9.52
N SER A 144 10.11 4.99 10.49
CA SER A 144 10.85 4.13 11.43
C SER A 144 11.30 2.83 10.78
N ALA A 145 10.50 2.30 9.84
CA ALA A 145 10.82 1.15 9.02
C ALA A 145 10.17 1.26 7.64
N ILE A 146 10.82 0.68 6.65
CA ILE A 146 10.34 0.62 5.27
C ILE A 146 10.21 -0.83 4.86
N ILE A 147 9.10 -1.17 4.23
CA ILE A 147 8.84 -2.48 3.65
C ILE A 147 8.86 -2.35 2.13
N VAL A 148 9.62 -3.20 1.49
CA VAL A 148 9.61 -3.44 0.04
C VAL A 148 9.32 -4.91 -0.25
N MET A 149 8.80 -5.21 -1.43
CA MET A 149 8.34 -6.56 -1.76
C MET A 149 9.36 -7.36 -2.58
N SER A 150 10.56 -6.81 -2.84
CA SER A 150 11.63 -7.48 -3.57
C SER A 150 13.00 -6.98 -3.14
N GLU A 151 14.02 -7.85 -3.28
CA GLU A 151 15.43 -7.50 -3.06
C GLU A 151 15.86 -6.35 -4.00
N MET A 152 15.40 -6.36 -5.25
CA MET A 152 15.69 -5.28 -6.19
C MET A 152 15.15 -3.92 -5.68
N GLY A 153 13.99 -3.89 -5.05
CA GLY A 153 13.47 -2.68 -4.41
C GLY A 153 14.38 -2.18 -3.30
N ALA A 154 14.90 -3.08 -2.48
CA ALA A 154 15.85 -2.73 -1.42
C ALA A 154 17.18 -2.20 -2.01
N ASP A 155 17.72 -2.86 -3.03
CA ASP A 155 18.94 -2.42 -3.73
C ASP A 155 18.80 -1.03 -4.37
N ILE A 156 17.64 -0.74 -4.98
CA ILE A 156 17.37 0.58 -5.56
C ILE A 156 17.30 1.63 -4.44
N LEU A 157 16.62 1.35 -3.33
CA LEU A 157 16.53 2.27 -2.18
C LEU A 157 17.92 2.60 -1.63
N ASP A 158 18.79 1.62 -1.51
CA ASP A 158 20.16 1.85 -1.04
C ASP A 158 20.95 2.71 -2.03
N ARG A 159 20.97 2.33 -3.32
CA ARG A 159 21.75 3.04 -4.35
C ARG A 159 21.25 4.46 -4.65
N VAL A 160 19.94 4.66 -4.69
CA VAL A 160 19.33 5.93 -5.15
C VAL A 160 19.09 6.88 -3.99
N HIS A 161 18.76 6.34 -2.81
CA HIS A 161 18.30 7.12 -1.65
C HIS A 161 19.18 6.93 -0.42
N GLY A 162 20.16 6.02 -0.43
CA GLY A 162 21.02 5.74 0.72
C GLY A 162 20.28 5.08 1.90
N ALA A 163 19.16 4.40 1.64
CA ALA A 163 18.37 3.74 2.66
C ALA A 163 18.91 2.33 2.94
N GLY A 164 19.75 2.22 3.96
CA GLY A 164 20.44 0.97 4.28
C GLY A 164 19.57 -0.09 4.98
N PRO A 165 20.13 -1.30 5.18
CA PRO A 165 19.42 -2.52 5.61
C PRO A 165 18.87 -2.44 7.05
N LYS A 166 19.30 -1.46 7.85
CA LYS A 166 18.75 -1.27 9.21
C LYS A 166 17.32 -0.76 9.20
N LYS A 167 16.90 -0.11 8.11
CA LYS A 167 15.60 0.54 7.96
C LYS A 167 14.70 -0.17 6.94
N VAL A 168 15.30 -0.80 5.93
CA VAL A 168 14.58 -1.46 4.82
C VAL A 168 14.46 -2.95 5.09
N HIS A 169 13.23 -3.45 5.00
CA HIS A 169 12.89 -4.85 5.21
C HIS A 169 12.21 -5.40 3.95
N VAL A 170 12.74 -6.50 3.43
CA VAL A 170 12.11 -7.20 2.29
C VAL A 170 11.07 -8.17 2.83
N ILE A 171 9.81 -7.92 2.52
CA ILE A 171 8.68 -8.80 2.81
C ILE A 171 7.97 -9.09 1.49
N PRO A 172 8.09 -10.30 0.94
CA PRO A 172 7.49 -10.66 -0.33
C PRO A 172 5.98 -10.43 -0.37
N HIS A 173 5.46 -10.17 -1.56
CA HIS A 173 4.03 -9.98 -1.77
C HIS A 173 3.26 -11.22 -1.33
N GLY A 174 2.27 -11.03 -0.45
CA GLY A 174 1.39 -12.12 -0.02
C GLY A 174 0.50 -12.60 -1.18
N ALA A 175 0.21 -13.88 -1.18
CA ALA A 175 -0.74 -14.49 -2.09
C ALA A 175 -1.82 -15.24 -1.29
N PRO A 176 -3.10 -15.19 -1.68
CA PRO A 176 -4.13 -15.97 -1.02
C PRO A 176 -3.93 -17.46 -1.30
N GLU A 177 -4.02 -18.26 -0.26
CA GLU A 177 -4.08 -19.72 -0.41
C GLU A 177 -5.34 -20.11 -1.17
N ARG A 178 -5.16 -20.85 -2.26
CA ARG A 178 -6.26 -21.41 -3.07
C ARG A 178 -5.94 -22.87 -3.35
N PRO A 179 -6.90 -23.79 -3.19
CA PRO A 179 -6.70 -25.14 -3.63
C PRO A 179 -6.46 -25.20 -5.14
N PHE A 180 -5.54 -26.05 -5.56
CA PHE A 180 -5.36 -26.30 -6.99
C PHE A 180 -6.61 -26.97 -7.52
N ALA A 181 -7.22 -26.40 -8.55
CA ALA A 181 -8.45 -26.89 -9.15
C ALA A 181 -8.33 -26.91 -10.68
N SER A 182 -9.13 -27.77 -11.32
CA SER A 182 -9.26 -27.75 -12.77
C SER A 182 -9.74 -26.38 -13.26
N THR A 183 -9.21 -25.96 -14.40
CA THR A 183 -9.60 -24.68 -15.04
C THR A 183 -10.90 -24.82 -15.85
N GLU A 184 -11.33 -26.04 -16.20
CA GLU A 184 -12.47 -26.28 -17.10
C GLU A 184 -13.79 -25.69 -16.60
N PRO A 185 -14.18 -25.82 -15.31
CA PRO A 185 -15.40 -25.19 -14.81
C PRO A 185 -15.43 -23.66 -14.96
N PHE A 186 -14.25 -23.00 -15.00
CA PHE A 186 -14.13 -21.55 -15.17
C PHE A 186 -14.07 -21.15 -16.65
N LYS A 187 -13.62 -22.03 -17.53
CA LYS A 187 -13.56 -21.81 -18.97
C LYS A 187 -14.93 -21.98 -19.65
N ALA A 188 -15.70 -22.94 -19.20
CA ALA A 188 -16.98 -23.28 -19.83
C ALA A 188 -17.95 -22.09 -19.95
N PRO A 189 -18.19 -21.27 -18.87
CA PRO A 189 -19.07 -20.10 -18.97
C PRO A 189 -18.56 -19.02 -19.93
N LEU A 190 -17.27 -19.05 -20.27
CA LEU A 190 -16.62 -18.10 -21.18
C LEU A 190 -16.54 -18.61 -22.62
N GLY A 191 -17.08 -19.79 -22.90
CA GLY A 191 -16.99 -20.45 -24.22
C GLY A 191 -15.58 -20.95 -24.55
N LEU A 192 -14.71 -21.13 -23.54
CA LEU A 192 -13.32 -21.52 -23.71
C LEU A 192 -13.01 -22.96 -23.27
N ALA A 193 -14.07 -23.79 -23.08
CA ALA A 193 -13.91 -25.20 -22.73
C ALA A 193 -13.00 -25.92 -23.74
N GLY A 194 -12.06 -26.71 -23.26
CA GLY A 194 -11.12 -27.44 -24.11
C GLY A 194 -10.02 -26.60 -24.78
N HIS A 195 -10.05 -25.28 -24.65
CA HIS A 195 -9.04 -24.41 -25.24
C HIS A 195 -7.84 -24.23 -24.32
N LYS A 196 -6.63 -24.08 -24.90
CA LYS A 196 -5.48 -23.49 -24.21
C LYS A 196 -5.69 -21.98 -24.17
N VAL A 197 -5.60 -21.39 -22.98
CA VAL A 197 -5.87 -19.97 -22.78
C VAL A 197 -4.58 -19.27 -22.31
N ILE A 198 -4.18 -18.25 -23.04
CA ILE A 198 -3.14 -17.29 -22.62
C ILE A 198 -3.89 -16.03 -22.22
N MET A 199 -3.69 -15.59 -20.96
CA MET A 199 -4.44 -14.47 -20.41
C MET A 199 -3.50 -13.41 -19.86
N THR A 200 -3.78 -12.14 -20.16
CA THR A 200 -3.21 -10.99 -19.47
C THR A 200 -4.23 -10.43 -18.50
N PHE A 201 -3.84 -10.29 -17.24
CA PHE A 201 -4.71 -9.78 -16.19
C PHE A 201 -4.20 -8.41 -15.68
N GLY A 202 -5.10 -7.46 -15.52
CA GLY A 202 -4.83 -6.13 -14.98
C GLY A 202 -5.33 -4.99 -15.86
N LEU A 203 -4.99 -3.75 -15.47
CA LEU A 203 -5.28 -2.57 -16.28
C LEU A 203 -4.43 -2.59 -17.55
N LEU A 204 -5.06 -2.37 -18.70
CA LEU A 204 -4.35 -2.30 -19.97
C LEU A 204 -3.50 -1.04 -20.02
N SER A 205 -2.21 -1.21 -20.25
CA SER A 205 -1.25 -0.11 -20.38
C SER A 205 0.00 -0.57 -21.16
N PRO A 206 0.72 0.32 -21.81
CA PRO A 206 1.89 -0.01 -22.64
C PRO A 206 2.97 -0.80 -21.89
N ASN A 207 3.14 -0.56 -20.59
CA ASN A 207 4.14 -1.25 -19.76
C ASN A 207 3.76 -2.68 -19.35
N LYS A 208 2.60 -3.21 -19.79
CA LYS A 208 2.21 -4.60 -19.54
C LYS A 208 2.74 -5.58 -20.58
N GLY A 209 3.35 -5.08 -21.66
CA GLY A 209 3.99 -5.93 -22.66
C GLY A 209 3.02 -6.83 -23.45
N ILE A 210 1.74 -6.45 -23.56
CA ILE A 210 0.71 -7.26 -24.24
C ILE A 210 1.08 -7.49 -25.70
N GLU A 211 1.61 -6.46 -26.36
CA GLU A 211 2.08 -6.52 -27.73
C GLU A 211 3.20 -7.54 -27.92
N THR A 212 4.06 -7.71 -26.90
CA THR A 212 5.14 -8.68 -26.93
C THR A 212 4.57 -10.11 -26.87
N ILE A 213 3.54 -10.33 -26.05
CA ILE A 213 2.86 -11.63 -25.99
C ILE A 213 2.22 -11.95 -27.33
N ILE A 214 1.47 -11.01 -27.94
CA ILE A 214 0.80 -11.21 -29.23
C ILE A 214 1.80 -11.53 -30.35
N LYS A 215 2.96 -10.86 -30.35
CA LYS A 215 4.02 -11.11 -31.35
C LYS A 215 4.74 -12.44 -31.16
N GLY A 216 4.69 -13.02 -29.97
CA GLY A 216 5.34 -14.28 -29.62
C GLY A 216 4.45 -15.51 -29.86
N LEU A 217 3.17 -15.32 -30.24
CA LEU A 217 2.20 -16.37 -30.60
C LEU A 217 2.25 -16.66 -32.11
#